data_a8dbd330586431621e5fc43be7fc7516
#
_entry.id   a8dbd330586431621e5fc43be7fc7516
#
_cell.length_a   1.000
_cell.length_b   1.000
_cell.length_c   1.000
_cell.angle_alpha   90.00
_cell.angle_beta   90.00
_cell.angle_gamma   90.00
#
_symmetry.space_group_name_H-M   'P 1'
#
loop_
_entity.id
_entity.type
_entity.pdbx_description
1 polymer ?
#
loop_
_entity_poly.entity_id
_entity_poly.type
_entity_poly.pdbx_seq_one_letter_code
_entity_poly.pdbx_strand_id
1 'polypeptide(L)'
;MKIGIAGGIGSGKSYVCKRLARYGIEVYDCDAAAKRLIRTSPELQQQIATLVGSLDKASMSRFLLSSEQNQLALNAIIHPAVFQDFEASGMQWMESAIMYESGAYRLVDKVVVVTAPEELRLQRVMQRDGITREKALQWLYRQWPQDEVRQRADYEIINDGTADIDTQIDQLIHFIETSK
;
A
#
# COMPACT_ATOMS: atom_id res chain seq x y z
N MET A 1 -5.39 -1.42 -19.17
CA MET A 1 -6.10 -0.98 -17.95
C MET A 1 -5.16 -1.17 -16.77
N LYS A 2 -4.93 -0.13 -15.97
CA LYS A 2 -4.10 -0.19 -14.76
C LYS A 2 -4.98 -0.43 -13.54
N ILE A 3 -4.53 -1.29 -12.62
CA ILE A 3 -5.30 -1.70 -11.43
C ILE A 3 -4.49 -1.39 -10.17
N GLY A 4 -5.12 -0.72 -9.21
CA GLY A 4 -4.57 -0.47 -7.87
C GLY A 4 -5.14 -1.46 -6.85
N ILE A 5 -4.29 -2.06 -6.03
CA ILE A 5 -4.70 -2.88 -4.89
C ILE A 5 -4.52 -2.07 -3.61
N ALA A 6 -5.63 -1.66 -3.04
CA ALA A 6 -5.70 -0.94 -1.78
C ALA A 6 -6.00 -1.88 -0.61
N GLY A 7 -5.82 -1.39 0.60
CA GLY A 7 -6.21 -2.09 1.83
C GLY A 7 -5.23 -1.79 2.95
N GLY A 8 -5.75 -1.51 4.12
CA GLY A 8 -4.94 -1.12 5.27
C GLY A 8 -4.01 -2.23 5.78
N ILE A 9 -3.15 -1.86 6.70
CA ILE A 9 -2.23 -2.79 7.36
C ILE A 9 -3.01 -3.98 7.96
N GLY A 10 -2.52 -5.19 7.77
CA GLY A 10 -3.16 -6.42 8.28
C GLY A 10 -4.33 -6.95 7.43
N SER A 11 -4.78 -6.25 6.37
CA SER A 11 -5.86 -6.73 5.50
C SER A 11 -5.48 -7.96 4.68
N GLY A 12 -4.18 -8.17 4.42
CA GLY A 12 -3.67 -9.30 3.66
C GLY A 12 -3.48 -9.02 2.18
N LYS A 13 -3.27 -7.77 1.76
CA LYS A 13 -2.93 -7.40 0.38
C LYS A 13 -1.83 -8.27 -0.22
N SER A 14 -0.70 -8.41 0.48
CA SER A 14 0.44 -9.21 0.01
C SER A 14 0.10 -10.70 -0.20
N TYR A 15 -0.89 -11.22 0.53
CA TYR A 15 -1.40 -12.57 0.29
C TYR A 15 -2.19 -12.63 -1.03
N VAL A 16 -3.07 -11.65 -1.26
CA VAL A 16 -3.81 -11.52 -2.53
C VAL A 16 -2.85 -11.34 -3.71
N CYS A 17 -1.84 -10.46 -3.57
CA CYS A 17 -0.83 -10.25 -4.62
C CYS A 17 -0.06 -11.53 -4.97
N LYS A 18 0.28 -12.35 -3.98
CA LYS A 18 0.91 -13.68 -4.22
C LYS A 18 -0.02 -14.65 -4.94
N ARG A 19 -1.34 -14.55 -4.73
CA ARG A 19 -2.31 -15.36 -5.47
C ARG A 19 -2.46 -14.88 -6.90
N LEU A 20 -2.51 -13.58 -7.15
CA LEU A 20 -2.54 -12.99 -8.49
C LEU A 20 -1.33 -13.43 -9.35
N ALA A 21 -0.16 -13.65 -8.76
CA ALA A 21 1.01 -14.17 -9.46
C ALA A 21 0.77 -15.53 -10.14
N ARG A 22 -0.16 -16.37 -9.62
CA ARG A 22 -0.54 -17.65 -10.24
C ARG A 22 -1.31 -17.46 -11.56
N TYR A 23 -1.89 -16.30 -11.76
CA TYR A 23 -2.57 -15.88 -12.98
C TYR A 23 -1.65 -15.12 -13.95
N GLY A 24 -0.34 -15.12 -13.66
CA GLY A 24 0.64 -14.37 -14.47
C GLY A 24 0.60 -12.85 -14.24
N ILE A 25 -0.06 -12.40 -13.18
CA ILE A 25 -0.19 -10.98 -12.86
C ILE A 25 0.94 -10.59 -11.90
N GLU A 26 1.82 -9.71 -12.38
CA GLU A 26 2.84 -9.07 -11.55
C GLU A 26 2.30 -7.77 -10.96
N VAL A 27 2.54 -7.57 -9.66
CA VAL A 27 2.06 -6.41 -8.91
C VAL A 27 3.25 -5.58 -8.43
N TYR A 28 3.28 -4.32 -8.80
CA TYR A 28 4.25 -3.34 -8.33
C TYR A 28 4.00 -3.01 -6.86
N ASP A 29 4.95 -3.31 -5.99
CA ASP A 29 4.90 -3.03 -4.55
C ASP A 29 5.46 -1.62 -4.28
N CYS A 30 4.56 -0.66 -3.96
CA CYS A 30 4.94 0.72 -3.69
C CYS A 30 5.85 0.86 -2.48
N ASP A 31 5.65 0.05 -1.42
CA ASP A 31 6.46 0.11 -0.21
C ASP A 31 7.88 -0.43 -0.46
N ALA A 32 8.00 -1.53 -1.20
CA ALA A 32 9.29 -2.07 -1.62
C ALA A 32 10.03 -1.11 -2.57
N ALA A 33 9.30 -0.49 -3.50
CA ALA A 33 9.84 0.49 -4.42
C ALA A 33 10.35 1.74 -3.69
N ALA A 34 9.59 2.29 -2.74
CA ALA A 34 10.03 3.41 -1.92
C ALA A 34 11.35 3.11 -1.20
N LYS A 35 11.45 1.95 -0.54
CA LYS A 35 12.68 1.51 0.13
C LYS A 35 13.85 1.35 -0.83
N ARG A 36 13.60 0.79 -2.01
CA ARG A 36 14.60 0.63 -3.07
C ARG A 36 15.09 2.00 -3.55
N LEU A 37 14.18 2.90 -3.92
CA LEU A 37 14.50 4.23 -4.45
C LEU A 37 15.27 5.09 -3.44
N ILE A 38 14.86 5.09 -2.16
CA ILE A 38 15.61 5.77 -1.08
C ILE A 38 17.05 5.27 -1.02
N ARG A 39 17.30 3.99 -1.28
CA ARG A 39 18.64 3.41 -1.24
C ARG A 39 19.46 3.67 -2.51
N THR A 40 18.82 3.79 -3.67
CA THR A 40 19.49 3.75 -4.99
C THR A 40 19.44 5.04 -5.77
N SER A 41 18.56 6.00 -5.44
CA SER A 41 18.45 7.28 -6.15
C SER A 41 19.23 8.37 -5.44
N PRO A 42 20.36 8.86 -5.99
CA PRO A 42 21.12 9.96 -5.40
C PRO A 42 20.31 11.25 -5.26
N GLU A 43 19.45 11.55 -6.23
CA GLU A 43 18.57 12.71 -6.21
C GLU A 43 17.57 12.65 -5.05
N LEU A 44 16.91 11.51 -4.87
CA LEU A 44 15.97 11.30 -3.77
C LEU A 44 16.69 11.36 -2.40
N GLN A 45 17.88 10.78 -2.32
CA GLN A 45 18.73 10.85 -1.12
C GLN A 45 19.10 12.27 -0.75
N GLN A 46 19.47 13.09 -1.74
CA GLN A 46 19.81 14.50 -1.51
C GLN A 46 18.59 15.29 -1.00
N GLN A 47 17.42 15.10 -1.60
CA GLN A 47 16.18 15.76 -1.16
C GLN A 47 15.82 15.37 0.28
N ILE A 48 15.89 14.07 0.60
CA ILE A 48 15.59 13.57 1.95
C ILE A 48 16.62 14.10 2.95
N ALA A 49 17.92 14.06 2.62
CA ALA A 49 18.98 14.57 3.51
C ALA A 49 18.81 16.07 3.78
N THR A 50 18.38 16.86 2.81
CA THR A 50 18.08 18.28 2.97
C THR A 50 16.90 18.50 3.93
N LEU A 51 15.86 17.67 3.86
CA LEU A 51 14.67 17.80 4.69
C LEU A 51 14.89 17.25 6.12
N VAL A 52 15.50 16.10 6.24
CA VAL A 52 15.59 15.32 7.49
C VAL A 52 16.94 15.54 8.22
N GLY A 53 17.96 15.98 7.48
CA GLY A 53 19.33 16.12 7.97
C GLY A 53 20.13 14.81 7.97
N SER A 54 19.53 13.66 7.67
CA SER A 54 20.16 12.35 7.63
C SER A 54 19.37 11.35 6.79
N LEU A 55 20.06 10.32 6.28
CA LEU A 55 19.46 9.20 5.54
C LEU A 55 19.29 7.93 6.40
N ASP A 56 19.74 7.94 7.65
CA ASP A 56 19.59 6.77 8.49
C ASP A 56 18.12 6.51 8.87
N LYS A 57 17.78 5.23 9.00
CA LYS A 57 16.42 4.79 9.27
C LYS A 57 15.82 5.36 10.56
N ALA A 58 16.65 5.54 11.59
CA ALA A 58 16.19 6.04 12.89
C ALA A 58 15.81 7.52 12.82
N SER A 59 16.61 8.34 12.14
CA SER A 59 16.36 9.76 11.91
C SER A 59 15.14 9.97 11.03
N MET A 60 15.01 9.24 9.94
CA MET A 60 13.81 9.27 9.08
C MET A 60 12.55 8.86 9.85
N SER A 61 12.61 7.80 10.66
CA SER A 61 11.48 7.35 11.47
C SER A 61 11.09 8.41 12.52
N ARG A 62 12.07 9.01 13.21
CA ARG A 62 11.80 10.10 14.16
C ARG A 62 11.15 11.30 13.47
N PHE A 63 11.65 11.68 12.31
CA PHE A 63 11.10 12.79 11.52
C PHE A 63 9.64 12.52 11.14
N LEU A 64 9.35 11.34 10.59
CA LEU A 64 7.99 10.91 10.24
C LEU A 64 7.03 10.90 11.44
N LEU A 65 7.53 10.50 12.62
CA LEU A 65 6.69 10.33 13.81
C LEU A 65 6.53 11.61 14.61
N SER A 66 7.32 12.66 14.32
CA SER A 66 7.34 13.89 15.12
C SER A 66 6.15 14.81 14.86
N SER A 67 5.61 14.83 13.63
CA SER A 67 4.41 15.59 13.29
C SER A 67 3.79 15.12 11.98
N GLU A 68 2.50 15.41 11.80
CA GLU A 68 1.79 15.15 10.54
C GLU A 68 2.39 15.96 9.38
N GLN A 69 2.80 17.20 9.64
CA GLN A 69 3.46 18.06 8.65
C GLN A 69 4.76 17.45 8.14
N ASN A 70 5.57 16.86 9.02
CA ASN A 70 6.80 16.17 8.66
C ASN A 70 6.53 14.90 7.83
N GLN A 71 5.47 14.18 8.18
CA GLN A 71 5.03 13.03 7.38
C GLN A 71 4.63 13.46 5.97
N LEU A 72 3.83 14.52 5.84
CA LEU A 72 3.43 15.08 4.55
C LEU A 72 4.63 15.58 3.74
N ALA A 73 5.58 16.28 4.38
CA ALA A 73 6.77 16.79 3.71
C ALA A 73 7.66 15.66 3.16
N LEU A 74 7.89 14.59 3.91
CA LEU A 74 8.68 13.47 3.45
C LEU A 74 7.95 12.67 2.35
N ASN A 75 6.65 12.48 2.49
CA ASN A 75 5.82 11.83 1.50
C ASN A 75 5.76 12.62 0.18
N ALA A 76 5.75 13.96 0.23
CA ALA A 76 5.80 14.81 -0.95
C ALA A 76 7.09 14.64 -1.77
N ILE A 77 8.17 14.14 -1.16
CA ILE A 77 9.42 13.80 -1.85
C ILE A 77 9.37 12.36 -2.37
N ILE A 78 8.92 11.42 -1.56
CA ILE A 78 9.00 9.98 -1.88
C ILE A 78 7.92 9.55 -2.89
N HIS A 79 6.67 10.00 -2.72
CA HIS A 79 5.57 9.52 -3.56
C HIS A 79 5.76 9.83 -5.06
N PRO A 80 6.17 11.04 -5.48
CA PRO A 80 6.41 11.32 -6.89
C PRO A 80 7.47 10.39 -7.52
N ALA A 81 8.53 10.08 -6.77
CA ALA A 81 9.57 9.17 -7.25
C ALA A 81 9.04 7.74 -7.44
N VAL A 82 8.20 7.25 -6.51
CA VAL A 82 7.54 5.93 -6.62
C VAL A 82 6.57 5.92 -7.81
N PHE A 83 5.82 7.01 -8.02
CA PHE A 83 4.86 7.10 -9.11
C PHE A 83 5.53 7.09 -10.49
N GLN A 84 6.61 7.85 -10.63
CA GLN A 84 7.43 7.84 -11.86
C GLN A 84 8.04 6.45 -12.12
N ASP A 85 8.55 5.80 -11.09
CA ASP A 85 9.11 4.45 -11.19
C ASP A 85 8.04 3.41 -11.59
N PHE A 86 6.83 3.51 -11.04
CA PHE A 86 5.70 2.67 -11.46
C PHE A 86 5.36 2.90 -12.93
N GLU A 87 5.24 4.14 -13.37
CA GLU A 87 4.94 4.46 -14.77
C GLU A 87 6.04 3.96 -15.71
N ALA A 88 7.31 4.14 -15.35
CA ALA A 88 8.45 3.67 -16.10
C ALA A 88 8.57 2.14 -16.15
N SER A 89 8.05 1.42 -15.15
CA SER A 89 8.09 -0.04 -15.09
C SER A 89 7.23 -0.71 -16.17
N GLY A 90 6.22 -0.02 -16.69
CA GLY A 90 5.22 -0.58 -17.61
C GLY A 90 4.25 -1.57 -16.97
N MET A 91 4.35 -1.81 -15.66
CA MET A 91 3.46 -2.71 -14.94
C MET A 91 2.02 -2.20 -14.93
N GLN A 92 1.07 -3.13 -14.98
CA GLN A 92 -0.36 -2.80 -15.03
C GLN A 92 -1.04 -2.84 -13.66
N TRP A 93 -0.40 -3.45 -12.67
CA TRP A 93 -0.94 -3.59 -11.33
C TRP A 93 0.02 -2.97 -10.32
N MET A 94 -0.51 -2.25 -9.35
CA MET A 94 0.25 -1.74 -8.21
C MET A 94 -0.48 -2.01 -6.89
N GLU A 95 0.28 -2.20 -5.80
CA GLU A 95 -0.29 -2.25 -4.46
C GLU A 95 0.20 -1.07 -3.61
N SER A 96 -0.71 -0.53 -2.78
CA SER A 96 -0.37 0.46 -1.77
C SER A 96 -1.30 0.36 -0.57
N ALA A 97 -0.73 0.40 0.64
CA ALA A 97 -1.50 0.46 1.88
C ALA A 97 -2.17 1.83 2.10
N ILE A 98 -1.69 2.86 1.38
CA ILE A 98 -2.15 4.25 1.44
C ILE A 98 -2.55 4.75 0.06
N MET A 99 -3.27 3.93 -0.70
CA MET A 99 -3.65 4.18 -2.10
C MET A 99 -4.33 5.55 -2.30
N TYR A 100 -5.27 5.88 -1.43
CA TYR A 100 -6.01 7.14 -1.50
C TYR A 100 -5.26 8.29 -0.84
N GLU A 101 -4.67 8.06 0.31
CA GLU A 101 -3.92 9.07 1.09
C GLU A 101 -2.71 9.61 0.31
N SER A 102 -2.03 8.74 -0.44
CA SER A 102 -0.87 9.14 -1.27
C SER A 102 -1.25 9.76 -2.60
N GLY A 103 -2.51 9.59 -3.05
CA GLY A 103 -2.95 9.97 -4.38
C GLY A 103 -2.61 8.96 -5.48
N ALA A 104 -2.05 7.79 -5.15
CA ALA A 104 -1.70 6.73 -6.11
C ALA A 104 -2.90 6.23 -6.93
N TYR A 105 -4.12 6.32 -6.38
CA TYR A 105 -5.35 5.96 -7.09
C TYR A 105 -5.53 6.70 -8.43
N ARG A 106 -4.88 7.86 -8.61
CA ARG A 106 -4.95 8.65 -9.85
C ARG A 106 -4.13 8.04 -11.01
N LEU A 107 -3.28 7.08 -10.72
CA LEU A 107 -2.42 6.42 -11.69
C LEU A 107 -3.03 5.13 -12.26
N VAL A 108 -4.20 4.74 -11.75
CA VAL A 108 -4.88 3.49 -12.08
C VAL A 108 -6.30 3.76 -12.56
N ASP A 109 -6.82 2.86 -13.38
CA ASP A 109 -8.18 2.97 -13.95
C ASP A 109 -9.22 2.42 -12.97
N LYS A 110 -8.85 1.43 -12.14
CA LYS A 110 -9.70 0.77 -11.16
C LYS A 110 -8.94 0.52 -9.86
N VAL A 111 -9.65 0.59 -8.75
CA VAL A 111 -9.11 0.24 -7.43
C VAL A 111 -9.85 -0.97 -6.87
N VAL A 112 -9.07 -1.99 -6.51
CA VAL A 112 -9.52 -3.17 -5.77
C VAL A 112 -9.12 -2.99 -4.31
N VAL A 113 -10.04 -3.08 -3.37
CA VAL A 113 -9.72 -3.04 -1.94
C VAL A 113 -9.72 -4.45 -1.35
N VAL A 114 -8.69 -4.75 -0.57
CA VAL A 114 -8.64 -5.95 0.27
C VAL A 114 -9.06 -5.57 1.68
N THR A 115 -10.15 -6.17 2.17
CA THR A 115 -10.69 -5.91 3.50
C THR A 115 -10.56 -7.12 4.42
N ALA A 116 -10.50 -6.85 5.71
CA ALA A 116 -10.57 -7.86 6.76
C ALA A 116 -11.15 -7.24 8.04
N PRO A 117 -11.81 -8.03 8.91
CA PRO A 117 -12.27 -7.55 10.22
C PRO A 117 -11.12 -6.92 11.01
N GLU A 118 -11.39 -5.82 11.71
CA GLU A 118 -10.37 -5.06 12.45
C GLU A 118 -9.59 -5.95 13.44
N GLU A 119 -10.29 -6.78 14.18
CA GLU A 119 -9.67 -7.68 15.14
C GLU A 119 -8.69 -8.67 14.50
N LEU A 120 -9.04 -9.20 13.33
CA LEU A 120 -8.17 -10.08 12.57
C LEU A 120 -6.95 -9.32 12.01
N ARG A 121 -7.14 -8.09 11.57
CA ARG A 121 -6.05 -7.21 11.14
C ARG A 121 -5.07 -6.94 12.28
N LEU A 122 -5.57 -6.62 13.48
CA LEU A 122 -4.77 -6.42 14.68
C LEU A 122 -3.96 -7.67 15.03
N GLN A 123 -4.60 -8.84 15.09
CA GLN A 123 -3.92 -10.10 15.37
C GLN A 123 -2.78 -10.38 14.37
N ARG A 124 -3.02 -10.19 13.07
CA ARG A 124 -2.02 -10.38 12.02
C ARG A 124 -0.82 -9.44 12.18
N VAL A 125 -1.08 -8.16 12.49
CA VAL A 125 -0.03 -7.15 12.68
C VAL A 125 0.78 -7.44 13.94
N MET A 126 0.12 -7.73 15.06
CA MET A 126 0.80 -8.08 16.32
C MET A 126 1.68 -9.32 16.16
N GLN A 127 1.19 -10.36 15.49
CA GLN A 127 1.94 -11.59 15.27
C GLN A 127 3.13 -11.38 14.32
N ARG A 128 2.94 -10.65 13.22
CA ARG A 128 3.99 -10.38 12.23
C ARG A 128 5.12 -9.52 12.78
N ASP A 129 4.78 -8.47 13.53
CA ASP A 129 5.72 -7.40 13.91
C ASP A 129 6.17 -7.51 15.38
N GLY A 130 5.60 -8.43 16.17
CA GLY A 130 5.95 -8.61 17.58
C GLY A 130 5.62 -7.39 18.45
N ILE A 131 4.55 -6.66 18.14
CA ILE A 131 4.17 -5.41 18.82
C ILE A 131 2.92 -5.58 19.69
N THR A 132 2.73 -4.66 20.63
CA THR A 132 1.54 -4.65 21.49
C THR A 132 0.28 -4.25 20.72
N ARG A 133 -0.88 -4.57 21.28
CA ARG A 133 -2.18 -4.20 20.71
C ARG A 133 -2.34 -2.67 20.55
N GLU A 134 -1.91 -1.91 21.55
CA GLU A 134 -1.97 -0.45 21.52
C GLU A 134 -1.18 0.12 20.35
N LYS A 135 0.02 -0.42 20.12
CA LYS A 135 0.86 0.00 19.00
C LYS A 135 0.26 -0.41 17.65
N ALA A 136 -0.32 -1.59 17.56
CA ALA A 136 -1.01 -2.05 16.36
C ALA A 136 -2.23 -1.17 16.04
N LEU A 137 -3.04 -0.79 17.05
CA LEU A 137 -4.14 0.17 16.90
C LEU A 137 -3.67 1.53 16.40
N GLN A 138 -2.58 2.06 16.99
CA GLN A 138 -1.99 3.32 16.52
C GLN A 138 -1.61 3.26 15.03
N TRP A 139 -1.10 2.13 14.54
CA TRP A 139 -0.75 1.97 13.13
C TRP A 139 -1.99 1.86 12.24
N LEU A 140 -3.04 1.16 12.69
CA LEU A 140 -4.29 1.07 11.96
C LEU A 140 -4.94 2.45 11.79
N TYR A 141 -5.02 3.22 12.88
CA TYR A 141 -5.71 4.51 12.88
C TYR A 141 -4.93 5.68 12.24
N ARG A 142 -3.70 5.44 11.82
CA ARG A 142 -2.94 6.37 10.97
C ARG A 142 -3.34 6.30 9.49
N GLN A 143 -3.99 5.23 9.09
CA GLN A 143 -4.52 5.06 7.75
C GLN A 143 -5.99 5.46 7.71
N TRP A 144 -6.50 5.74 6.54
CA TRP A 144 -7.93 5.97 6.39
C TRP A 144 -8.75 4.79 6.91
N PRO A 145 -9.95 5.05 7.46
CA PRO A 145 -10.89 4.00 7.84
C PRO A 145 -11.17 3.06 6.67
N GLN A 146 -11.15 1.75 6.94
CA GLN A 146 -11.35 0.74 5.89
C GLN A 146 -12.66 0.96 5.11
N ASP A 147 -13.74 1.39 5.79
CA ASP A 147 -15.02 1.64 5.15
C ASP A 147 -14.98 2.81 4.17
N GLU A 148 -14.18 3.85 4.44
CA GLU A 148 -13.98 4.94 3.48
C GLU A 148 -13.23 4.48 2.23
N VAL A 149 -12.19 3.68 2.41
CA VAL A 149 -11.43 3.09 1.28
C VAL A 149 -12.34 2.17 0.47
N ARG A 150 -13.14 1.35 1.14
CA ARG A 150 -14.10 0.42 0.53
C ARG A 150 -15.16 1.14 -0.32
N GLN A 151 -15.73 2.23 0.19
CA GLN A 151 -16.76 3.00 -0.53
C GLN A 151 -16.24 3.65 -1.83
N ARG A 152 -14.93 3.89 -1.91
CA ARG A 152 -14.28 4.51 -3.08
C ARG A 152 -13.71 3.49 -4.07
N ALA A 153 -13.58 2.24 -3.66
CA ALA A 153 -13.04 1.18 -4.50
C ALA A 153 -14.08 0.66 -5.51
N ASP A 154 -13.61 0.19 -6.66
CA ASP A 154 -14.44 -0.39 -7.71
C ASP A 154 -14.77 -1.86 -7.42
N TYR A 155 -13.95 -2.55 -6.66
CA TYR A 155 -14.11 -3.96 -6.32
C TYR A 155 -13.56 -4.27 -4.93
N GLU A 156 -14.16 -5.24 -4.23
CA GLU A 156 -13.74 -5.68 -2.91
C GLU A 156 -13.33 -7.15 -2.91
N ILE A 157 -12.19 -7.46 -2.29
CA ILE A 157 -11.79 -8.81 -1.89
C ILE A 157 -11.84 -8.91 -0.39
N ILE A 158 -12.68 -9.78 0.14
CA ILE A 158 -12.86 -10.02 1.58
C ILE A 158 -11.88 -11.12 2.02
N ASN A 159 -10.98 -10.78 2.93
CA ASN A 159 -9.98 -11.68 3.50
C ASN A 159 -10.20 -11.85 5.01
N ASP A 160 -11.37 -12.35 5.37
CA ASP A 160 -11.81 -12.55 6.76
C ASP A 160 -11.28 -13.86 7.40
N GLY A 161 -10.50 -14.64 6.66
CA GLY A 161 -9.94 -15.91 7.10
C GLY A 161 -10.82 -17.13 6.75
N THR A 162 -12.04 -16.91 6.24
CA THR A 162 -12.98 -17.97 5.84
C THR A 162 -13.35 -17.92 4.35
N ALA A 163 -13.36 -16.72 3.77
CA ALA A 163 -13.68 -16.51 2.38
C ALA A 163 -12.64 -17.12 1.43
N ASP A 164 -13.10 -17.75 0.35
CA ASP A 164 -12.23 -18.31 -0.68
C ASP A 164 -11.67 -17.17 -1.55
N ILE A 165 -10.38 -16.89 -1.37
CA ILE A 165 -9.68 -15.83 -2.09
C ILE A 165 -9.49 -16.18 -3.57
N ASP A 166 -9.26 -17.44 -3.91
CA ASP A 166 -9.03 -17.84 -5.30
C ASP A 166 -10.33 -17.64 -6.12
N THR A 167 -11.49 -18.03 -5.60
CA THR A 167 -12.79 -17.72 -6.23
C THR A 167 -13.04 -16.21 -6.38
N GLN A 168 -12.67 -15.39 -5.38
CA GLN A 168 -12.83 -13.95 -5.49
C GLN A 168 -11.88 -13.34 -6.53
N ILE A 169 -10.68 -13.89 -6.70
CA ILE A 169 -9.74 -13.46 -7.75
C ILE A 169 -10.27 -13.83 -9.13
N ASP A 170 -10.85 -15.02 -9.33
CA ASP A 170 -11.48 -15.40 -10.60
C ASP A 170 -12.59 -14.41 -10.98
N GLN A 171 -13.42 -14.04 -10.02
CA GLN A 171 -14.50 -13.06 -10.20
C GLN A 171 -13.93 -11.65 -10.50
N LEU A 172 -12.88 -11.24 -9.84
CA LEU A 172 -12.18 -9.98 -10.11
C LEU A 172 -11.62 -9.93 -11.53
N ILE A 173 -10.97 -10.99 -11.99
CA ILE A 173 -10.43 -11.06 -13.35
C ILE A 173 -11.56 -10.93 -14.37
N HIS A 174 -12.66 -11.66 -14.17
CA HIS A 174 -13.84 -11.53 -15.03
C HIS A 174 -14.42 -10.11 -15.01
N PHE A 175 -14.53 -9.46 -13.84
CA PHE A 175 -14.96 -8.08 -13.71
C PHE A 175 -14.10 -7.12 -14.53
N ILE A 176 -12.76 -7.27 -14.46
CA ILE A 176 -11.80 -6.43 -15.18
C ILE A 176 -11.92 -6.64 -16.69
N GLU A 177 -12.09 -7.88 -17.16
CA GLU A 177 -12.23 -8.21 -18.58
C GLU A 177 -13.50 -7.63 -19.17
N THR A 178 -14.60 -7.61 -18.41
CA THR A 178 -15.91 -7.09 -18.85
C THR A 178 -16.04 -5.58 -18.70
N SER A 179 -15.13 -4.93 -18.01
CA SER A 179 -15.11 -3.47 -17.79
C SER A 179 -14.24 -2.69 -18.80
N LYS A 180 -13.76 -3.36 -19.87
CA LYS A 180 -12.90 -2.76 -20.91
C LYS A 180 -13.69 -1.94 -21.93
#